data_bdc97ba5cc6d7f8018532ce7c1242f54
#
_entry.id   bdc97ba5cc6d7f8018532ce7c1242f54
#
_cell.length_a   1.000
_cell.length_b   1.000
_cell.length_c   1.000
_cell.angle_alpha   90.00
_cell.angle_beta   90.00
_cell.angle_gamma   90.00
#
_symmetry.space_group_name_H-M   'P 1'
#
loop_
_entity.id
_entity.type
_entity.pdbx_description
1 polymer ?
#
loop_
_entity_poly.entity_id
_entity_poly.type
_entity_poly.pdbx_seq_one_letter_code
_entity_poly.pdbx_strand_id
1 'polypeptide(L)'
;MSAYFLEKLCDSPLEITLFELSDRLGGKITTPCFKKFPLQYEAGAAEFYDYAHFGEDPLKELIAELGLSISPMGGSAVIMNGQILTNAEDIREHLGHTAHQELRAFDLRARNIMIPDEFYHSDHPEGSPDQANNYPFSELLSEIQDDATQKYVQTLIHSDLATEPSLTNVAYGLQNYLMNDAEYMLLYGIVGGNEQLPRELAARIHAQLKMQHRVNRIGKIGQQYLIESEFEDQVSEELFDTVIVALPHNKIPSIVFEGDCLSEAVREHQQQYHFPAHYLRITILFEKPFWQSKLSDSFWMLDQFGGCCLYDESMRQPGGEYGILGWLLGGDAALEMSEWEDERLIQAALDSLPEFLQDGRSNFLEGAVHRWPASVNGMPGGGVQWNHDRRHLPEPVNHPHLFFVGDYLFDSTLNGVLDSAHYVASWIATLLHEYHMNSTAR
;
A
#
# COMPACT_ATOMS: atom_id res chain seq x y z
N MET A 1 0.08 0.15 -14.78
CA MET A 1 -1.40 0.08 -14.84
C MET A 1 -1.99 1.10 -15.81
N SER A 2 -1.80 2.42 -15.64
CA SER A 2 -2.41 3.43 -16.54
C SER A 2 -2.14 3.18 -18.03
N ALA A 3 -0.89 2.90 -18.42
CA ALA A 3 -0.55 2.57 -19.81
C ALA A 3 -1.28 1.33 -20.32
N TYR A 4 -1.38 0.28 -19.49
CA TYR A 4 -2.11 -0.95 -19.82
C TYR A 4 -3.61 -0.68 -20.07
N PHE A 5 -4.24 0.07 -19.18
CA PHE A 5 -5.65 0.41 -19.35
C PHE A 5 -5.90 1.36 -20.52
N LEU A 6 -5.01 2.32 -20.77
CA LEU A 6 -5.12 3.18 -21.95
C LEU A 6 -5.07 2.38 -23.26
N GLU A 7 -4.11 1.46 -23.40
CA GLU A 7 -4.02 0.60 -24.58
C GLU A 7 -5.21 -0.35 -24.72
N LYS A 8 -5.83 -0.76 -23.60
CA LYS A 8 -7.02 -1.64 -23.59
C LYS A 8 -8.32 -0.91 -23.91
N LEU A 9 -8.46 0.36 -23.50
CA LEU A 9 -9.69 1.12 -23.57
C LEU A 9 -9.78 2.04 -24.79
N CYS A 10 -8.64 2.42 -25.39
CA CYS A 10 -8.63 3.33 -26.54
C CYS A 10 -8.67 2.54 -27.85
N ASP A 11 -9.64 2.84 -28.72
CA ASP A 11 -9.78 2.24 -30.06
C ASP A 11 -8.67 2.67 -31.03
N SER A 12 -8.03 3.81 -30.79
CA SER A 12 -6.97 4.37 -31.62
C SER A 12 -5.59 4.08 -31.02
N PRO A 13 -4.57 3.82 -31.86
CA PRO A 13 -3.20 3.66 -31.37
C PRO A 13 -2.72 4.91 -30.63
N LEU A 14 -2.11 4.72 -29.47
CA LEU A 14 -1.49 5.74 -28.65
C LEU A 14 0.04 5.62 -28.70
N GLU A 15 0.73 6.76 -28.76
CA GLU A 15 2.17 6.82 -28.51
C GLU A 15 2.41 7.09 -27.03
N ILE A 16 2.71 6.06 -26.26
CA ILE A 16 2.90 6.16 -24.82
C ILE A 16 4.39 6.12 -24.51
N THR A 17 4.88 7.07 -23.73
CA THR A 17 6.22 7.07 -23.13
C THR A 17 6.09 6.96 -21.62
N LEU A 18 6.82 6.04 -21.00
CA LEU A 18 6.88 5.85 -19.56
C LEU A 18 8.29 6.21 -19.07
N PHE A 19 8.38 7.24 -18.22
CA PHE A 19 9.63 7.62 -17.55
C PHE A 19 9.69 6.95 -16.18
N GLU A 20 10.78 6.28 -15.87
CA GLU A 20 11.05 5.64 -14.59
C GLU A 20 12.45 5.99 -14.10
N LEU A 21 12.57 6.44 -12.85
CA LEU A 21 13.84 6.84 -12.27
C LEU A 21 14.79 5.66 -12.01
N SER A 22 14.23 4.51 -11.67
CA SER A 22 15.01 3.30 -11.37
C SER A 22 15.30 2.45 -12.61
N ASP A 23 16.02 1.38 -12.42
CA ASP A 23 16.29 0.35 -13.44
C ASP A 23 15.22 -0.72 -13.53
N ARG A 24 14.11 -0.60 -12.76
CA ARG A 24 12.99 -1.54 -12.73
C ARG A 24 11.64 -0.83 -12.69
N LEU A 25 10.59 -1.48 -13.16
CA LEU A 25 9.21 -1.07 -12.98
C LEU A 25 8.63 -1.70 -11.71
N GLY A 26 7.55 -1.12 -11.18
CA GLY A 26 6.80 -1.68 -10.05
C GLY A 26 6.79 -0.82 -8.79
N GLY A 27 7.66 0.17 -8.69
CA GLY A 27 7.68 1.11 -7.56
C GLY A 27 7.79 0.39 -6.20
N LYS A 28 6.72 0.45 -5.40
CA LYS A 28 6.64 -0.18 -4.07
C LYS A 28 6.42 -1.71 -4.09
N ILE A 29 6.20 -2.31 -5.26
CA ILE A 29 6.10 -3.77 -5.41
C ILE A 29 7.48 -4.27 -5.84
N THR A 30 8.17 -5.01 -4.98
CA THR A 30 9.51 -5.52 -5.26
C THR A 30 9.79 -6.81 -4.51
N THR A 31 10.28 -7.81 -5.24
CA THR A 31 10.57 -9.17 -4.75
C THR A 31 12.05 -9.49 -5.05
N PRO A 32 13.01 -8.90 -4.30
CA PRO A 32 14.43 -9.15 -4.51
C PRO A 32 14.86 -10.54 -4.00
N CYS A 33 16.11 -10.90 -4.31
CA CYS A 33 16.78 -12.06 -3.72
C CYS A 33 17.73 -11.63 -2.60
N PHE A 34 17.98 -12.53 -1.64
CA PHE A 34 19.10 -12.39 -0.72
C PHE A 34 20.44 -12.36 -1.49
N LYS A 35 21.45 -11.70 -0.91
CA LYS A 35 22.75 -11.51 -1.59
C LYS A 35 23.55 -12.82 -1.70
N LYS A 36 23.47 -13.66 -0.66
CA LYS A 36 24.23 -14.92 -0.58
C LYS A 36 23.41 -16.15 -1.03
N PHE A 37 22.10 -16.02 -1.08
CA PHE A 37 21.18 -17.11 -1.38
C PHE A 37 20.20 -16.68 -2.48
N PRO A 38 19.94 -17.51 -3.51
CA PRO A 38 18.99 -17.18 -4.59
C PRO A 38 17.53 -17.38 -4.14
N LEU A 39 17.19 -16.90 -2.96
CA LEU A 39 15.86 -16.99 -2.36
C LEU A 39 15.22 -15.61 -2.37
N GLN A 40 14.01 -15.54 -2.88
CA GLN A 40 13.23 -14.31 -2.99
C GLN A 40 12.46 -14.02 -1.70
N TYR A 41 12.20 -12.74 -1.46
CA TYR A 41 11.36 -12.26 -0.38
C TYR A 41 10.66 -10.97 -0.80
N GLU A 42 9.58 -10.59 -0.11
CA GLU A 42 8.93 -9.32 -0.37
C GLU A 42 9.63 -8.19 0.38
N ALA A 43 10.01 -7.15 -0.34
CA ALA A 43 10.68 -5.98 0.23
C ALA A 43 9.78 -4.73 0.28
N GLY A 44 8.66 -4.77 -0.42
CA GLY A 44 7.63 -3.72 -0.44
C GLY A 44 6.25 -4.27 -0.07
N ALA A 45 5.24 -4.07 -0.91
CA ALA A 45 3.90 -4.62 -0.71
C ALA A 45 3.94 -6.15 -0.69
N ALA A 46 3.65 -6.72 0.47
CA ALA A 46 3.79 -8.16 0.72
C ALA A 46 2.49 -8.93 0.54
N GLU A 47 1.38 -8.30 0.77
CA GLU A 47 0.03 -8.85 0.65
C GLU A 47 -0.83 -7.99 -0.27
N PHE A 48 -1.83 -8.62 -0.86
CA PHE A 48 -2.91 -8.01 -1.61
C PHE A 48 -4.24 -8.35 -0.95
N TYR A 49 -5.19 -7.46 -1.04
CA TYR A 49 -6.51 -7.57 -0.43
C TYR A 49 -7.48 -8.26 -1.37
N ASP A 50 -8.22 -9.23 -0.85
CA ASP A 50 -9.22 -10.03 -1.57
C ASP A 50 -10.62 -9.62 -1.12
N TYR A 51 -11.31 -8.91 -1.97
CA TYR A 51 -12.69 -8.46 -1.77
C TYR A 51 -13.71 -9.32 -2.55
N ALA A 52 -13.29 -10.44 -3.13
CA ALA A 52 -14.15 -11.27 -4.00
C ALA A 52 -15.41 -11.81 -3.33
N HIS A 53 -15.46 -11.85 -1.99
CA HIS A 53 -16.67 -12.24 -1.25
C HIS A 53 -17.77 -11.17 -1.24
N PHE A 54 -17.46 -9.92 -1.62
CA PHE A 54 -18.44 -8.86 -1.82
C PHE A 54 -18.93 -8.74 -3.28
N GLY A 55 -18.28 -9.39 -4.22
CA GLY A 55 -18.62 -9.34 -5.64
C GLY A 55 -17.40 -9.47 -6.54
N GLU A 56 -17.33 -8.64 -7.57
CA GLU A 56 -16.17 -8.57 -8.46
C GLU A 56 -15.00 -7.88 -7.75
N ASP A 57 -13.81 -8.44 -7.86
CA ASP A 57 -12.56 -7.81 -7.40
C ASP A 57 -11.69 -7.50 -8.63
N PRO A 58 -11.65 -6.23 -9.09
CA PRO A 58 -10.95 -5.85 -10.33
C PRO A 58 -9.45 -6.16 -10.29
N LEU A 59 -8.81 -6.11 -9.13
CA LEU A 59 -7.38 -6.44 -9.00
C LEU A 59 -7.15 -7.93 -9.19
N LYS A 60 -7.99 -8.76 -8.56
CA LYS A 60 -7.91 -10.22 -8.66
C LYS A 60 -8.23 -10.70 -10.06
N GLU A 61 -9.20 -10.06 -10.72
CA GLU A 61 -9.50 -10.31 -12.14
C GLU A 61 -8.33 -9.94 -13.05
N LEU A 62 -7.70 -8.78 -12.84
CA LEU A 62 -6.51 -8.38 -13.58
C LEU A 62 -5.37 -9.38 -13.39
N ILE A 63 -5.11 -9.84 -12.18
CA ILE A 63 -4.09 -10.86 -11.88
C ILE A 63 -4.37 -12.17 -12.65
N ALA A 64 -5.62 -12.59 -12.66
CA ALA A 64 -6.06 -13.78 -13.41
C ALA A 64 -5.94 -13.59 -14.95
N GLU A 65 -6.31 -12.41 -15.46
CA GLU A 65 -6.15 -12.03 -16.89
C GLU A 65 -4.67 -12.07 -17.31
N LEU A 66 -3.77 -11.67 -16.42
CA LEU A 66 -2.33 -11.72 -16.64
C LEU A 66 -1.76 -13.15 -16.55
N GLY A 67 -2.57 -14.15 -16.19
CA GLY A 67 -2.15 -15.54 -16.06
C GLY A 67 -1.34 -15.84 -14.81
N LEU A 68 -1.41 -14.97 -13.80
CA LEU A 68 -0.69 -15.11 -12.54
C LEU A 68 -1.49 -15.95 -11.53
N SER A 69 -0.80 -16.82 -10.81
CA SER A 69 -1.39 -17.63 -9.73
C SER A 69 -1.27 -16.93 -8.39
N ILE A 70 -2.32 -17.02 -7.57
CA ILE A 70 -2.33 -16.47 -6.22
C ILE A 70 -2.18 -17.55 -5.16
N SER A 71 -1.64 -17.18 -4.00
CA SER A 71 -1.56 -18.00 -2.81
C SER A 71 -2.29 -17.26 -1.68
N PRO A 72 -3.35 -17.85 -1.10
CA PRO A 72 -4.03 -17.25 0.05
C PRO A 72 -3.07 -17.09 1.22
N MET A 73 -3.24 -16.02 1.97
CA MET A 73 -2.55 -15.75 3.22
C MET A 73 -3.59 -15.71 4.34
N GLY A 74 -3.23 -16.20 5.50
CA GLY A 74 -4.10 -16.21 6.68
C GLY A 74 -3.31 -16.00 7.95
N GLY A 75 -3.95 -15.34 8.89
CA GLY A 75 -3.40 -15.08 10.21
C GLY A 75 -4.33 -14.10 10.93
N SER A 76 -4.61 -14.39 12.18
CA SER A 76 -5.37 -13.49 13.06
C SER A 76 -4.82 -13.49 14.47
N ALA A 77 -3.76 -14.27 14.73
CA ALA A 77 -3.18 -14.40 16.05
C ALA A 77 -2.35 -13.16 16.40
N VAL A 78 -2.57 -12.69 17.64
CA VAL A 78 -1.72 -11.68 18.27
C VAL A 78 -0.79 -12.37 19.26
N ILE A 79 0.52 -12.18 19.12
CA ILE A 79 1.52 -12.65 20.06
C ILE A 79 1.82 -11.52 21.03
N MET A 80 1.35 -11.65 22.26
CA MET A 80 1.43 -10.59 23.27
C MET A 80 1.88 -11.18 24.61
N ASN A 81 2.86 -10.55 25.26
CA ASN A 81 3.45 -11.02 26.50
C ASN A 81 3.93 -12.50 26.43
N GLY A 82 4.42 -12.93 25.26
CA GLY A 82 4.87 -14.30 25.03
C GLY A 82 3.74 -15.34 24.88
N GLN A 83 2.47 -14.91 24.83
CA GLN A 83 1.30 -15.77 24.61
C GLN A 83 0.74 -15.57 23.22
N ILE A 84 0.19 -16.64 22.62
CA ILE A 84 -0.48 -16.62 21.33
C ILE A 84 -1.98 -16.48 21.59
N LEU A 85 -2.57 -15.38 21.16
CA LEU A 85 -3.98 -15.05 21.34
C LEU A 85 -4.68 -15.20 19.99
N THR A 86 -5.48 -16.26 19.83
CA THR A 86 -6.15 -16.57 18.55
C THR A 86 -7.66 -16.34 18.59
N ASN A 87 -8.23 -16.27 19.79
CA ASN A 87 -9.67 -16.20 19.98
C ASN A 87 -10.05 -15.51 21.29
N ALA A 88 -11.34 -15.27 21.49
CA ALA A 88 -11.86 -14.59 22.66
C ALA A 88 -11.58 -15.31 24.00
N GLU A 89 -11.45 -16.63 23.97
CA GLU A 89 -11.12 -17.41 25.18
C GLU A 89 -9.69 -17.19 25.61
N ASP A 90 -8.72 -17.19 24.65
CA ASP A 90 -7.32 -16.87 24.91
C ASP A 90 -7.17 -15.47 25.51
N ILE A 91 -7.93 -14.50 24.98
CA ILE A 91 -7.96 -13.12 25.50
C ILE A 91 -8.46 -13.10 26.94
N ARG A 92 -9.54 -13.82 27.23
CA ARG A 92 -10.08 -13.91 28.58
C ARG A 92 -9.12 -14.58 29.56
N GLU A 93 -8.42 -15.64 29.12
CA GLU A 93 -7.49 -16.39 29.95
C GLU A 93 -6.21 -15.60 30.25
N HIS A 94 -5.65 -14.93 29.23
CA HIS A 94 -4.31 -14.31 29.33
C HIS A 94 -4.37 -12.80 29.64
N LEU A 95 -5.39 -12.07 29.18
CA LEU A 95 -5.55 -10.64 29.45
C LEU A 95 -6.60 -10.33 30.54
N GLY A 96 -7.47 -11.27 30.85
CA GLY A 96 -8.46 -11.16 31.91
C GLY A 96 -9.87 -10.85 31.43
N HIS A 97 -10.81 -10.90 32.35
CA HIS A 97 -12.24 -10.77 32.05
C HIS A 97 -12.62 -9.36 31.62
N THR A 98 -12.01 -8.32 32.20
CA THR A 98 -12.24 -6.93 31.83
C THR A 98 -11.80 -6.67 30.40
N ALA A 99 -10.58 -7.08 30.04
CA ALA A 99 -10.05 -6.96 28.68
C ALA A 99 -10.96 -7.64 27.65
N HIS A 100 -11.41 -8.86 27.93
CA HIS A 100 -12.34 -9.58 27.06
C HIS A 100 -13.68 -8.84 26.88
N GLN A 101 -14.24 -8.25 27.95
CA GLN A 101 -15.50 -7.52 27.87
C GLN A 101 -15.35 -6.21 27.07
N GLU A 102 -14.29 -5.42 27.32
CA GLU A 102 -14.07 -4.16 26.62
C GLU A 102 -13.72 -4.38 25.13
N LEU A 103 -12.90 -5.39 24.82
CA LEU A 103 -12.63 -5.72 23.42
C LEU A 103 -13.89 -6.11 22.67
N ARG A 104 -14.74 -6.92 23.29
CA ARG A 104 -16.02 -7.31 22.69
C ARG A 104 -16.96 -6.11 22.48
N ALA A 105 -16.97 -5.17 23.42
CA ALA A 105 -17.76 -3.95 23.29
C ALA A 105 -17.23 -3.05 22.17
N PHE A 106 -15.90 -2.92 22.06
CA PHE A 106 -15.24 -2.18 21.00
C PHE A 106 -15.51 -2.81 19.63
N ASP A 107 -15.34 -4.13 19.49
CA ASP A 107 -15.60 -4.86 18.25
C ASP A 107 -17.04 -4.68 17.77
N LEU A 108 -18.01 -4.85 18.67
CA LEU A 108 -19.42 -4.61 18.35
C LEU A 108 -19.66 -3.17 17.87
N ARG A 109 -19.02 -2.20 18.50
CA ARG A 109 -19.12 -0.80 18.09
C ARG A 109 -18.48 -0.56 16.74
N ALA A 110 -17.28 -1.09 16.49
CA ALA A 110 -16.58 -0.98 15.22
C ALA A 110 -17.45 -1.49 14.06
N ARG A 111 -18.04 -2.68 14.22
CA ARG A 111 -18.95 -3.31 13.25
C ARG A 111 -20.26 -2.54 13.05
N ASN A 112 -20.74 -1.83 14.06
CA ASN A 112 -21.93 -0.97 13.94
C ASN A 112 -21.63 0.36 13.24
N ILE A 113 -20.40 0.86 13.34
CA ILE A 113 -19.96 2.09 12.65
C ILE A 113 -19.61 1.80 11.18
N MET A 114 -19.09 0.61 10.88
CA MET A 114 -18.64 0.23 9.53
C MET A 114 -19.02 -1.22 9.26
N ILE A 115 -20.12 -1.43 8.55
CA ILE A 115 -20.53 -2.76 8.08
C ILE A 115 -19.67 -3.20 6.89
N PRO A 116 -19.62 -4.50 6.54
CA PRO A 116 -18.78 -5.01 5.44
C PRO A 116 -18.97 -4.29 4.09
N ASP A 117 -20.19 -3.93 3.74
CA ASP A 117 -20.47 -3.20 2.50
C ASP A 117 -19.88 -1.77 2.51
N GLU A 118 -20.00 -1.07 3.64
CA GLU A 118 -19.38 0.25 3.84
C GLU A 118 -17.85 0.18 3.87
N PHE A 119 -17.29 -0.89 4.42
CA PHE A 119 -15.86 -1.15 4.41
C PHE A 119 -15.33 -1.30 2.97
N TYR A 120 -16.01 -2.11 2.15
CA TYR A 120 -15.62 -2.35 0.76
C TYR A 120 -15.70 -1.09 -0.11
N HIS A 121 -16.71 -0.23 0.14
CA HIS A 121 -16.94 1.00 -0.61
C HIS A 121 -16.38 2.27 0.08
N SER A 122 -15.61 2.13 1.15
CA SER A 122 -15.16 3.27 1.97
C SER A 122 -14.21 4.22 1.23
N ASP A 123 -13.55 3.77 0.20
CA ASP A 123 -12.71 4.53 -0.72
C ASP A 123 -13.50 5.19 -1.87
N HIS A 124 -14.76 4.81 -2.08
CA HIS A 124 -15.63 5.44 -3.07
C HIS A 124 -16.42 6.62 -2.46
N PRO A 125 -16.54 7.77 -3.16
CA PRO A 125 -17.23 8.96 -2.64
C PRO A 125 -18.70 8.75 -2.33
N GLU A 126 -19.35 7.79 -3.00
CA GLU A 126 -20.76 7.45 -2.76
C GLU A 126 -20.94 6.63 -1.49
N GLY A 127 -19.90 5.89 -1.06
CA GLY A 127 -19.88 5.09 0.17
C GLY A 127 -19.06 5.71 1.31
N SER A 128 -18.51 6.91 1.11
CA SER A 128 -17.71 7.57 2.16
C SER A 128 -18.55 7.74 3.44
N PRO A 129 -18.09 7.22 4.58
CA PRO A 129 -18.79 7.37 5.84
C PRO A 129 -19.08 8.85 6.10
N ASP A 130 -20.25 9.12 6.63
CA ASP A 130 -20.73 10.46 6.98
C ASP A 130 -19.60 11.29 7.57
N GLN A 131 -19.57 12.60 7.32
CA GLN A 131 -18.65 13.56 7.97
C GLN A 131 -18.58 13.40 9.50
N ALA A 132 -19.56 12.70 10.09
CA ALA A 132 -19.60 12.30 11.49
C ALA A 132 -18.38 11.46 11.94
N ASN A 133 -17.70 10.72 11.04
CA ASN A 133 -16.57 9.83 11.37
C ASN A 133 -15.21 10.42 11.01
N ASN A 134 -15.12 11.71 10.73
CA ASN A 134 -13.86 12.38 10.37
C ASN A 134 -13.15 13.02 11.59
N TYR A 135 -13.25 12.40 12.76
CA TYR A 135 -12.48 12.79 13.95
C TYR A 135 -11.28 11.84 14.15
N PRO A 136 -10.26 12.21 14.95
CA PRO A 136 -9.08 11.36 15.14
C PRO A 136 -9.44 9.97 15.68
N PHE A 137 -8.85 8.93 15.12
CA PHE A 137 -9.10 7.56 15.56
C PHE A 137 -8.70 7.33 17.03
N SER A 138 -7.70 8.08 17.52
CA SER A 138 -7.32 8.08 18.94
C SER A 138 -8.46 8.45 19.89
N GLU A 139 -9.43 9.27 19.46
CA GLU A 139 -10.60 9.60 20.28
C GLU A 139 -11.50 8.36 20.48
N LEU A 140 -11.73 7.58 19.43
CA LEU A 140 -12.46 6.32 19.53
C LEU A 140 -11.72 5.31 20.42
N LEU A 141 -10.41 5.19 20.28
CA LEU A 141 -9.61 4.28 21.10
C LEU A 141 -9.59 4.71 22.59
N SER A 142 -9.70 6.02 22.90
CA SER A 142 -9.72 6.53 24.28
C SER A 142 -10.94 6.07 25.10
N GLU A 143 -11.97 5.52 24.44
CA GLU A 143 -13.13 4.95 25.12
C GLU A 143 -12.84 3.59 25.76
N ILE A 144 -11.79 2.89 25.30
CA ILE A 144 -11.28 1.66 25.93
C ILE A 144 -10.55 2.09 27.23
N GLN A 145 -11.00 1.61 28.36
CA GLN A 145 -10.44 2.01 29.67
C GLN A 145 -9.41 1.00 30.19
N ASP A 146 -9.44 -0.23 29.71
CA ASP A 146 -8.52 -1.28 30.13
C ASP A 146 -7.21 -1.21 29.32
N ASP A 147 -6.09 -1.04 29.99
CA ASP A 147 -4.76 -0.89 29.36
C ASP A 147 -4.36 -2.11 28.52
N ALA A 148 -4.77 -3.32 28.94
CA ALA A 148 -4.44 -4.54 28.19
C ALA A 148 -5.22 -4.60 26.86
N THR A 149 -6.47 -4.13 26.87
CA THR A 149 -7.30 -4.01 25.66
C THR A 149 -6.76 -2.96 24.73
N GLN A 150 -6.37 -1.79 25.23
CA GLN A 150 -5.75 -0.73 24.40
C GLN A 150 -4.48 -1.27 23.72
N LYS A 151 -3.61 -1.92 24.50
CA LYS A 151 -2.39 -2.52 23.97
C LYS A 151 -2.66 -3.61 22.94
N TYR A 152 -3.68 -4.45 23.16
CA TYR A 152 -4.08 -5.48 22.21
C TYR A 152 -4.54 -4.87 20.88
N VAL A 153 -5.44 -3.89 20.90
CA VAL A 153 -5.96 -3.22 19.70
C VAL A 153 -4.81 -2.48 18.99
N GLN A 154 -3.96 -1.78 19.71
CA GLN A 154 -2.79 -1.12 19.12
C GLN A 154 -1.85 -2.13 18.46
N THR A 155 -1.54 -3.24 19.11
CA THR A 155 -0.70 -4.30 18.53
C THR A 155 -1.29 -4.85 17.25
N LEU A 156 -2.62 -5.02 17.21
CA LEU A 156 -3.33 -5.56 16.07
C LEU A 156 -3.28 -4.66 14.82
N ILE A 157 -3.32 -3.33 15.01
CA ILE A 157 -3.53 -2.38 13.89
C ILE A 157 -2.29 -1.59 13.49
N HIS A 158 -1.27 -1.47 14.35
CA HIS A 158 -0.23 -0.45 14.20
C HIS A 158 0.60 -0.60 12.92
N SER A 159 0.98 -1.84 12.56
CA SER A 159 1.70 -2.07 11.31
C SER A 159 0.85 -1.77 10.08
N ASP A 160 -0.43 -2.13 10.10
CA ASP A 160 -1.30 -1.93 8.94
C ASP A 160 -1.67 -0.45 8.77
N LEU A 161 -1.90 0.23 9.88
CA LEU A 161 -2.17 1.67 9.91
C LEU A 161 -1.00 2.51 9.37
N ALA A 162 0.22 2.05 9.54
CA ALA A 162 1.47 2.71 9.12
C ALA A 162 1.68 4.14 9.67
N THR A 163 0.79 4.59 10.54
CA THR A 163 0.78 5.93 11.17
C THR A 163 0.25 5.81 12.60
N GLU A 164 0.25 6.92 13.35
CA GLU A 164 -0.31 6.92 14.70
C GLU A 164 -1.83 7.18 14.69
N PRO A 165 -2.60 6.59 15.62
CA PRO A 165 -4.05 6.78 15.69
C PRO A 165 -4.50 8.23 15.82
N SER A 166 -3.65 9.11 16.33
CA SER A 166 -3.91 10.56 16.43
C SER A 166 -3.72 11.32 15.13
N LEU A 167 -3.06 10.70 14.14
CA LEU A 167 -2.72 11.28 12.84
C LEU A 167 -3.62 10.79 11.71
N THR A 168 -4.61 9.97 12.03
CA THR A 168 -5.59 9.45 11.07
C THR A 168 -7.02 9.60 11.60
N ASN A 169 -8.02 9.42 10.73
CA ASN A 169 -9.42 9.49 11.10
C ASN A 169 -10.01 8.13 11.50
N VAL A 170 -11.21 8.16 12.07
CA VAL A 170 -11.94 6.96 12.52
C VAL A 170 -12.23 6.02 11.35
N ALA A 171 -12.55 6.53 10.17
CA ALA A 171 -12.86 5.69 9.01
C ALA A 171 -11.66 4.80 8.64
N TYR A 172 -10.49 5.40 8.42
CA TYR A 172 -9.28 4.63 8.09
C TYR A 172 -8.79 3.76 9.26
N GLY A 173 -8.90 4.27 10.51
CA GLY A 173 -8.57 3.47 11.69
C GLY A 173 -9.44 2.23 11.84
N LEU A 174 -10.74 2.34 11.58
CA LEU A 174 -11.67 1.20 11.62
C LEU A 174 -11.44 0.23 10.46
N GLN A 175 -11.10 0.70 9.26
CA GLN A 175 -10.68 -0.19 8.18
C GLN A 175 -9.51 -1.08 8.63
N ASN A 176 -8.47 -0.48 9.20
CA ASN A 176 -7.29 -1.21 9.67
C ASN A 176 -7.57 -2.14 10.87
N TYR A 177 -8.63 -1.88 11.64
CA TYR A 177 -9.08 -2.80 12.69
C TYR A 177 -9.88 -3.97 12.10
N LEU A 178 -10.87 -3.66 11.26
CA LEU A 178 -11.82 -4.65 10.72
C LEU A 178 -11.21 -5.54 9.63
N MET A 179 -10.19 -5.10 8.93
CA MET A 179 -9.46 -5.92 7.95
C MET A 179 -8.85 -7.20 8.53
N ASN A 180 -8.66 -7.25 9.85
CA ASN A 180 -8.21 -8.45 10.54
C ASN A 180 -9.31 -9.52 10.71
N ASP A 181 -10.54 -9.24 10.26
CA ASP A 181 -11.65 -10.17 10.26
C ASP A 181 -11.94 -10.68 8.84
N ALA A 182 -11.99 -11.99 8.67
CA ALA A 182 -12.26 -12.64 7.41
C ALA A 182 -13.65 -12.33 6.80
N GLU A 183 -14.57 -11.80 7.60
CA GLU A 183 -15.87 -11.30 7.10
C GLU A 183 -15.73 -9.98 6.34
N TYR A 184 -14.65 -9.22 6.59
CA TYR A 184 -14.35 -7.95 5.94
C TYR A 184 -13.37 -8.08 4.80
N MET A 185 -12.31 -8.88 4.96
CA MET A 185 -11.26 -8.97 3.97
C MET A 185 -10.47 -10.27 4.12
N LEU A 186 -9.97 -10.78 3.01
CA LEU A 186 -8.99 -11.86 2.96
C LEU A 186 -7.70 -11.35 2.32
N LEU A 187 -6.59 -12.06 2.53
CA LEU A 187 -5.28 -11.70 2.00
C LEU A 187 -4.77 -12.75 1.04
N TYR A 188 -3.99 -12.31 0.06
CA TYR A 188 -3.25 -13.20 -0.83
C TYR A 188 -1.93 -12.56 -1.29
N GLY A 189 -1.04 -13.39 -1.82
CA GLY A 189 0.15 -12.97 -2.55
C GLY A 189 0.24 -13.68 -3.89
N ILE A 190 1.11 -13.23 -4.78
CA ILE A 190 1.37 -13.88 -6.07
C ILE A 190 2.42 -14.98 -5.87
N VAL A 191 2.15 -16.17 -6.38
CA VAL A 191 3.09 -17.30 -6.35
C VAL A 191 4.36 -16.93 -7.11
N GLY A 192 5.52 -17.03 -6.46
CA GLY A 192 6.80 -16.61 -7.03
C GLY A 192 7.09 -15.11 -6.91
N GLY A 193 6.30 -14.37 -6.12
CA GLY A 193 6.54 -12.98 -5.74
C GLY A 193 5.64 -11.95 -6.43
N ASN A 194 5.31 -10.93 -5.68
CA ASN A 194 4.36 -9.90 -6.10
C ASN A 194 4.87 -9.04 -7.27
N GLU A 195 6.20 -8.95 -7.45
CA GLU A 195 6.81 -8.22 -8.57
C GLU A 195 6.48 -8.80 -9.95
N GLN A 196 5.93 -10.02 -10.01
CA GLN A 196 5.44 -10.57 -11.28
C GLN A 196 4.30 -9.70 -11.88
N LEU A 197 3.46 -9.08 -11.04
CA LEU A 197 2.39 -8.21 -11.52
C LEU A 197 2.89 -7.04 -12.38
N PRO A 198 3.79 -6.15 -11.91
CA PRO A 198 4.31 -5.09 -12.76
C PRO A 198 5.14 -5.61 -13.94
N ARG A 199 5.82 -6.76 -13.84
CA ARG A 199 6.54 -7.38 -14.96
C ARG A 199 5.59 -7.84 -16.07
N GLU A 200 4.48 -8.51 -15.71
CA GLU A 200 3.48 -8.98 -16.68
C GLU A 200 2.72 -7.82 -17.32
N LEU A 201 2.43 -6.75 -16.57
CA LEU A 201 1.87 -5.52 -17.13
C LEU A 201 2.85 -4.88 -18.14
N ALA A 202 4.12 -4.77 -17.78
CA ALA A 202 5.15 -4.21 -18.65
C ALA A 202 5.36 -5.02 -19.94
N ALA A 203 5.24 -6.35 -19.87
CA ALA A 203 5.38 -7.22 -21.03
C ALA A 203 4.21 -7.11 -22.04
N ARG A 204 3.08 -6.53 -21.62
CA ARG A 204 1.88 -6.40 -22.45
C ARG A 204 1.63 -5.01 -23.02
N ILE A 205 2.36 -3.99 -22.57
CA ILE A 205 2.24 -2.64 -23.10
C ILE A 205 3.24 -2.41 -24.23
N HIS A 206 2.86 -1.54 -25.18
CA HIS A 206 3.70 -1.12 -26.30
C HIS A 206 4.38 0.23 -26.06
N ALA A 207 4.32 0.72 -24.82
CA ALA A 207 4.90 1.99 -24.42
C ALA A 207 6.43 2.03 -24.59
N GLN A 208 6.97 3.16 -25.00
CA GLN A 208 8.39 3.43 -24.93
C GLN A 208 8.82 3.55 -23.46
N LEU A 209 9.67 2.62 -22.98
CA LEU A 209 10.17 2.63 -21.60
C LEU A 209 11.47 3.42 -21.53
N LYS A 210 11.49 4.50 -20.78
CA LYS A 210 12.66 5.32 -20.45
C LYS A 210 13.04 5.07 -19.00
N MET A 211 13.82 3.98 -18.82
CA MET A 211 14.35 3.58 -17.51
C MET A 211 15.53 4.47 -17.12
N GLN A 212 15.74 4.67 -15.82
CA GLN A 212 16.78 5.52 -15.25
C GLN A 212 16.69 7.00 -15.69
N HIS A 213 15.50 7.43 -16.13
CA HIS A 213 15.21 8.81 -16.49
C HIS A 213 14.53 9.55 -15.33
N ARG A 214 15.17 10.57 -14.82
CA ARG A 214 14.62 11.46 -13.80
C ARG A 214 13.83 12.58 -14.49
N VAL A 215 12.53 12.65 -14.26
CA VAL A 215 11.74 13.83 -14.65
C VAL A 215 12.00 14.95 -13.63
N ASN A 216 12.52 16.06 -14.11
CA ASN A 216 12.85 17.23 -13.28
C ASN A 216 11.77 18.31 -13.36
N ARG A 217 11.14 18.46 -14.55
CA ARG A 217 10.20 19.54 -14.80
C ARG A 217 9.06 19.09 -15.73
N ILE A 218 7.86 19.56 -15.43
CA ILE A 218 6.66 19.46 -16.28
C ILE A 218 6.12 20.87 -16.48
N GLY A 219 6.11 21.34 -17.72
CA GLY A 219 5.61 22.65 -18.10
C GLY A 219 4.64 22.59 -19.27
N LYS A 220 3.98 23.70 -19.63
CA LYS A 220 3.08 23.77 -20.76
C LYS A 220 3.60 24.69 -21.84
N ILE A 221 3.61 24.22 -23.11
CA ILE A 221 3.96 24.99 -24.29
C ILE A 221 2.80 24.90 -25.29
N GLY A 222 2.05 25.98 -25.43
CA GLY A 222 0.83 25.96 -26.25
C GLY A 222 -0.22 25.02 -25.70
N GLN A 223 -0.54 23.97 -26.44
CA GLN A 223 -1.50 22.93 -26.00
C GLN A 223 -0.83 21.66 -25.48
N GLN A 224 0.49 21.57 -25.56
CA GLN A 224 1.27 20.38 -25.16
C GLN A 224 2.03 20.61 -23.86
N TYR A 225 2.40 19.53 -23.23
CA TYR A 225 3.24 19.51 -22.02
C TYR A 225 4.67 19.21 -22.39
N LEU A 226 5.60 20.03 -21.91
CA LEU A 226 7.02 19.82 -22.00
C LEU A 226 7.46 18.99 -20.78
N ILE A 227 8.02 17.84 -21.02
CA ILE A 227 8.69 17.02 -20.01
C ILE A 227 10.19 17.18 -20.15
N GLU A 228 10.84 17.73 -19.10
CA GLU A 228 12.27 17.74 -18.99
C GLU A 228 12.71 16.51 -18.16
N SER A 229 13.55 15.69 -18.77
CA SER A 229 14.10 14.51 -18.09
C SER A 229 15.61 14.43 -18.23
N GLU A 230 16.26 13.76 -17.29
CA GLU A 230 17.71 13.58 -17.19
C GLU A 230 18.06 12.10 -17.16
N PHE A 231 19.02 11.71 -18.00
CA PHE A 231 19.62 10.39 -18.06
C PHE A 231 21.13 10.53 -18.25
N GLU A 232 21.96 9.93 -17.40
CA GLU A 232 23.43 10.01 -17.46
C GLU A 232 23.95 11.44 -17.60
N ASP A 233 23.45 12.37 -16.77
CA ASP A 233 23.76 13.81 -16.77
C ASP A 233 23.38 14.55 -18.08
N GLN A 234 22.62 13.91 -18.96
CA GLN A 234 22.09 14.53 -20.18
C GLN A 234 20.61 14.89 -19.99
N VAL A 235 20.31 16.18 -20.14
CA VAL A 235 18.96 16.70 -20.08
C VAL A 235 18.33 16.64 -21.47
N SER A 236 17.11 16.14 -21.54
CA SER A 236 16.28 16.12 -22.76
C SER A 236 14.91 16.72 -22.50
N GLU A 237 14.32 17.30 -23.51
CA GLU A 237 12.98 17.88 -23.48
C GLU A 237 12.11 17.23 -24.55
N GLU A 238 10.89 16.82 -24.17
CA GLU A 238 9.94 16.17 -25.07
C GLU A 238 8.54 16.71 -24.84
N LEU A 239 7.72 16.76 -25.91
CA LEU A 239 6.38 17.28 -25.87
C LEU A 239 5.34 16.16 -25.91
N PHE A 240 4.31 16.27 -25.08
CA PHE A 240 3.21 15.33 -24.97
C PHE A 240 1.86 16.05 -24.92
N ASP A 241 0.82 15.44 -25.51
CA ASP A 241 -0.53 15.99 -25.49
C ASP A 241 -1.21 15.78 -24.11
N THR A 242 -0.87 14.68 -23.44
CA THR A 242 -1.41 14.31 -22.13
C THR A 242 -0.29 13.78 -21.24
N VAL A 243 -0.35 14.10 -19.94
CA VAL A 243 0.60 13.63 -18.93
C VAL A 243 -0.17 13.01 -17.77
N ILE A 244 0.31 11.84 -17.32
CA ILE A 244 -0.15 11.19 -16.09
C ILE A 244 1.02 11.13 -15.11
N VAL A 245 0.90 11.81 -13.97
CA VAL A 245 1.84 11.77 -12.86
C VAL A 245 1.47 10.59 -11.95
N ALA A 246 2.22 9.49 -12.08
CA ALA A 246 2.00 8.23 -11.35
C ALA A 246 3.06 8.03 -10.27
N LEU A 247 3.25 9.02 -9.42
CA LEU A 247 4.24 9.02 -8.35
C LEU A 247 3.57 8.89 -6.98
N PRO A 248 4.22 8.24 -6.01
CA PRO A 248 3.76 8.34 -4.64
C PRO A 248 3.82 9.80 -4.19
N HIS A 249 2.87 10.18 -3.35
CA HIS A 249 2.63 11.56 -2.98
C HIS A 249 3.90 12.29 -2.44
N ASN A 250 4.78 11.57 -1.71
CA ASN A 250 6.04 12.11 -1.18
C ASN A 250 7.10 12.40 -2.27
N LYS A 251 6.90 11.94 -3.51
CA LYS A 251 7.82 12.16 -4.64
C LYS A 251 7.35 13.27 -5.57
N ILE A 252 6.10 13.68 -5.54
CA ILE A 252 5.57 14.77 -6.35
C ILE A 252 6.36 16.08 -6.14
N PRO A 253 6.78 16.48 -4.91
CA PRO A 253 7.58 17.68 -4.67
C PRO A 253 8.96 17.69 -5.34
N SER A 254 9.44 16.56 -5.85
CA SER A 254 10.72 16.49 -6.57
C SER A 254 10.64 16.99 -8.01
N ILE A 255 9.44 17.24 -8.52
CA ILE A 255 9.19 17.75 -9.88
C ILE A 255 8.80 19.23 -9.80
N VAL A 256 9.37 20.05 -10.67
CA VAL A 256 8.97 21.44 -10.86
C VAL A 256 7.79 21.48 -11.83
N PHE A 257 6.66 22.02 -11.39
CA PHE A 257 5.47 22.22 -12.23
C PHE A 257 5.38 23.68 -12.64
N GLU A 258 5.36 23.96 -13.97
CA GLU A 258 5.33 25.29 -14.53
C GLU A 258 4.11 25.50 -15.44
N GLY A 259 3.39 26.59 -15.23
CA GLY A 259 2.22 26.99 -16.02
C GLY A 259 1.25 27.84 -15.22
N ASP A 260 0.29 28.44 -15.91
CA ASP A 260 -0.71 29.30 -15.28
C ASP A 260 -1.51 28.50 -14.22
N CYS A 261 -1.45 28.96 -12.98
CA CYS A 261 -2.09 28.34 -11.82
C CYS A 261 -1.59 26.91 -11.47
N LEU A 262 -0.73 26.29 -12.28
CA LEU A 262 -0.35 24.89 -12.11
C LEU A 262 0.45 24.64 -10.83
N SER A 263 1.49 25.43 -10.59
CA SER A 263 2.34 25.28 -9.38
C SER A 263 1.54 25.43 -8.10
N GLU A 264 0.56 26.35 -8.09
CA GLU A 264 -0.31 26.56 -6.93
C GLU A 264 -1.29 25.38 -6.74
N ALA A 265 -1.95 24.96 -7.83
CA ALA A 265 -2.90 23.85 -7.80
C ALA A 265 -2.23 22.52 -7.36
N VAL A 266 -1.01 22.25 -7.86
CA VAL A 266 -0.24 21.06 -7.43
C VAL A 266 0.18 21.18 -5.96
N ARG A 267 0.57 22.37 -5.49
CA ARG A 267 0.88 22.60 -4.07
C ARG A 267 -0.35 22.37 -3.18
N GLU A 268 -1.53 22.86 -3.58
CA GLU A 268 -2.79 22.63 -2.86
C GLU A 268 -3.15 21.14 -2.85
N HIS A 269 -3.00 20.46 -3.99
CA HIS A 269 -3.20 19.02 -4.10
C HIS A 269 -2.26 18.26 -3.16
N GLN A 270 -0.97 18.60 -3.12
CA GLN A 270 -0.02 17.99 -2.20
C GLN A 270 -0.41 18.22 -0.72
N GLN A 271 -0.84 19.43 -0.35
CA GLN A 271 -1.26 19.74 1.01
C GLN A 271 -2.52 18.95 1.41
N GLN A 272 -3.46 18.78 0.49
CA GLN A 272 -4.70 18.03 0.70
C GLN A 272 -4.44 16.57 1.06
N TYR A 273 -3.40 15.96 0.46
CA TYR A 273 -3.05 14.55 0.63
C TYR A 273 -1.78 14.34 1.46
N HIS A 274 -1.34 15.34 2.25
CA HIS A 274 -0.11 15.26 3.03
C HIS A 274 -0.34 14.60 4.40
N PHE A 275 -0.54 13.30 4.38
CA PHE A 275 -0.65 12.45 5.58
C PHE A 275 0.39 11.33 5.49
N PRO A 276 1.68 11.64 5.68
CA PRO A 276 2.75 10.67 5.50
C PRO A 276 2.63 9.52 6.51
N ALA A 277 2.66 8.31 6.02
CA ALA A 277 2.75 7.11 6.82
C ALA A 277 4.01 6.31 6.44
N HIS A 278 4.51 5.51 7.37
CA HIS A 278 5.87 4.99 7.32
C HIS A 278 5.89 3.48 7.50
N TYR A 279 6.71 2.82 6.67
CA TYR A 279 7.04 1.41 6.86
C TYR A 279 8.55 1.20 6.97
N LEU A 280 8.92 0.24 7.79
CA LEU A 280 10.25 -0.35 7.84
C LEU A 280 10.09 -1.86 7.78
N ARG A 281 10.75 -2.50 6.80
CA ARG A 281 10.70 -3.94 6.63
C ARG A 281 12.07 -4.54 6.89
N ILE A 282 12.10 -5.55 7.77
CA ILE A 282 13.28 -6.34 8.07
C ILE A 282 12.97 -7.78 7.71
N THR A 283 13.73 -8.37 6.80
CA THR A 283 13.51 -9.77 6.37
C THR A 283 14.74 -10.60 6.66
N ILE A 284 14.55 -11.73 7.34
CA ILE A 284 15.64 -12.58 7.81
C ILE A 284 15.49 -14.00 7.27
N LEU A 285 16.56 -14.49 6.69
CA LEU A 285 16.73 -15.85 6.23
C LEU A 285 17.32 -16.71 7.34
N PHE A 286 16.74 -17.88 7.55
CA PHE A 286 17.17 -18.90 8.53
C PHE A 286 17.45 -20.23 7.82
N GLU A 287 18.30 -21.06 8.43
CA GLU A 287 18.63 -22.42 7.95
C GLU A 287 17.40 -23.32 7.81
N LYS A 288 16.36 -23.06 8.59
CA LYS A 288 15.10 -23.84 8.59
C LYS A 288 13.94 -23.02 9.15
N PRO A 289 12.69 -23.32 8.79
CA PRO A 289 11.49 -22.66 9.32
C PRO A 289 11.14 -23.20 10.73
N PHE A 290 11.94 -22.89 11.74
CA PHE A 290 11.85 -23.42 13.11
C PHE A 290 10.54 -23.08 13.85
N TRP A 291 9.81 -22.07 13.40
CA TRP A 291 8.53 -21.64 13.99
C TRP A 291 7.35 -22.53 13.59
N GLN A 292 7.40 -23.23 12.47
CA GLN A 292 6.26 -23.99 11.92
C GLN A 292 5.73 -25.09 12.84
N SER A 293 6.50 -25.54 13.80
CA SER A 293 6.03 -26.48 14.85
C SER A 293 5.15 -25.82 15.92
N LYS A 294 5.09 -24.46 15.96
CA LYS A 294 4.42 -23.68 17.00
C LYS A 294 3.42 -22.66 16.43
N LEU A 295 3.65 -22.22 15.21
CA LEU A 295 2.86 -21.23 14.49
C LEU A 295 2.49 -21.82 13.14
N SER A 296 1.21 -21.75 12.76
CA SER A 296 0.67 -22.42 11.57
C SER A 296 0.19 -21.44 10.47
N ASP A 297 0.04 -20.17 10.81
CA ASP A 297 -0.48 -19.14 9.89
C ASP A 297 0.63 -18.54 9.02
N SER A 298 0.26 -17.65 8.09
CA SER A 298 1.20 -16.93 7.24
C SER A 298 1.73 -15.65 7.88
N PHE A 299 1.04 -15.11 8.89
CA PHE A 299 1.46 -13.92 9.61
C PHE A 299 0.87 -13.86 11.03
N TRP A 300 1.48 -13.04 11.88
CA TRP A 300 1.10 -12.81 13.28
C TRP A 300 1.37 -11.36 13.65
N MET A 301 0.50 -10.77 14.47
CA MET A 301 0.77 -9.46 15.06
C MET A 301 1.58 -9.64 16.33
N LEU A 302 2.67 -8.88 16.48
CA LEU A 302 3.64 -9.01 17.57
C LEU A 302 3.67 -7.72 18.39
N ASP A 303 3.62 -7.82 19.73
CA ASP A 303 3.61 -6.69 20.68
C ASP A 303 4.97 -6.00 20.85
N GLN A 304 5.74 -5.93 19.77
CA GLN A 304 7.04 -5.28 19.68
C GLN A 304 6.97 -4.08 18.74
N PHE A 305 7.83 -3.10 18.96
CA PHE A 305 7.92 -1.91 18.10
C PHE A 305 6.60 -1.12 17.96
N GLY A 306 5.79 -1.07 19.01
CA GLY A 306 4.46 -0.46 19.01
C GLY A 306 3.34 -1.33 18.45
N GLY A 307 3.66 -2.49 17.92
CA GLY A 307 2.84 -3.41 17.17
C GLY A 307 3.43 -3.60 15.76
N CYS A 308 3.87 -4.80 15.43
CA CYS A 308 4.40 -5.11 14.11
C CYS A 308 3.83 -6.42 13.57
N CYS A 309 3.73 -6.54 12.26
CA CYS A 309 3.37 -7.80 11.63
C CYS A 309 4.63 -8.65 11.40
N LEU A 310 4.56 -9.93 11.75
CA LEU A 310 5.57 -10.95 11.51
C LEU A 310 5.06 -11.91 10.45
N TYR A 311 5.69 -11.95 9.28
CA TYR A 311 5.29 -12.81 8.15
C TYR A 311 6.13 -14.07 8.05
N ASP A 312 5.51 -15.21 7.72
CA ASP A 312 6.18 -16.38 7.16
C ASP A 312 6.27 -16.26 5.64
N GLU A 313 7.36 -15.70 5.16
CA GLU A 313 7.65 -15.55 3.72
C GLU A 313 8.03 -16.87 3.05
N SER A 314 8.41 -17.91 3.81
CA SER A 314 8.75 -19.23 3.26
C SER A 314 7.54 -19.93 2.62
N MET A 315 6.33 -19.58 3.03
CA MET A 315 5.08 -20.07 2.41
C MET A 315 4.96 -19.76 0.91
N ARG A 316 5.64 -18.73 0.42
CA ARG A 316 5.66 -18.35 -1.00
C ARG A 316 6.55 -19.26 -1.85
N GLN A 317 7.42 -20.03 -1.22
CA GLN A 317 8.32 -21.00 -1.86
C GLN A 317 8.14 -22.40 -1.24
N PRO A 318 6.99 -23.04 -1.45
CA PRO A 318 6.66 -24.29 -0.80
C PRO A 318 7.69 -25.40 -1.12
N GLY A 319 8.13 -26.11 -0.11
CA GLY A 319 9.10 -27.21 -0.21
C GLY A 319 10.56 -26.81 -0.05
N GLY A 320 10.85 -25.54 0.33
CA GLY A 320 12.19 -25.09 0.67
C GLY A 320 12.66 -25.61 2.03
N GLU A 321 13.98 -25.87 2.16
CA GLU A 321 14.60 -26.25 3.44
C GLU A 321 14.77 -25.04 4.36
N TYR A 322 14.85 -23.84 3.78
CA TYR A 322 15.10 -22.58 4.47
C TYR A 322 13.81 -21.97 5.02
N GLY A 323 13.96 -21.15 6.06
CA GLY A 323 12.88 -20.34 6.62
C GLY A 323 13.13 -18.86 6.37
N ILE A 324 12.08 -18.09 6.07
CA ILE A 324 12.16 -16.65 5.90
C ILE A 324 11.08 -15.98 6.75
N LEU A 325 11.51 -15.13 7.69
CA LEU A 325 10.60 -14.26 8.46
C LEU A 325 10.79 -12.81 8.05
N GLY A 326 9.67 -12.11 7.88
CA GLY A 326 9.62 -10.69 7.61
C GLY A 326 8.94 -9.92 8.75
N TRP A 327 9.57 -8.89 9.27
CA TRP A 327 8.97 -7.94 10.21
C TRP A 327 8.54 -6.69 9.44
N LEU A 328 7.28 -6.30 9.58
CA LEU A 328 6.75 -5.04 9.07
C LEU A 328 6.43 -4.13 10.25
N LEU A 329 7.20 -3.07 10.40
CA LEU A 329 6.98 -2.02 11.38
C LEU A 329 6.26 -0.85 10.71
N GLY A 330 5.32 -0.22 11.42
CA GLY A 330 4.59 0.96 10.96
C GLY A 330 4.83 2.19 11.83
N GLY A 331 4.31 3.34 11.42
CA GLY A 331 4.20 4.56 12.19
C GLY A 331 5.51 5.17 12.67
N ASP A 332 5.48 5.79 13.85
CA ASP A 332 6.62 6.46 14.46
C ASP A 332 7.79 5.50 14.71
N ALA A 333 7.53 4.25 15.07
CA ALA A 333 8.56 3.24 15.26
C ALA A 333 9.33 2.96 13.97
N ALA A 334 8.63 2.83 12.84
CA ALA A 334 9.25 2.66 11.54
C ALA A 334 10.08 3.87 11.13
N LEU A 335 9.59 5.10 11.40
CA LEU A 335 10.30 6.34 11.08
C LEU A 335 11.58 6.48 11.91
N GLU A 336 11.49 6.34 13.24
CA GLU A 336 12.63 6.46 14.15
C GLU A 336 13.70 5.39 13.86
N MET A 337 13.29 4.13 13.72
CA MET A 337 14.20 3.03 13.48
C MET A 337 14.79 3.05 12.07
N SER A 338 14.19 3.75 11.11
CA SER A 338 14.77 3.90 9.76
C SER A 338 16.12 4.62 9.74
N GLU A 339 16.45 5.34 10.81
CA GLU A 339 17.77 6.00 10.99
C GLU A 339 18.85 5.04 11.53
N TRP A 340 18.49 3.82 11.91
CA TRP A 340 19.46 2.86 12.46
C TRP A 340 20.19 2.11 11.34
N GLU A 341 21.40 1.64 11.65
CA GLU A 341 22.19 0.76 10.77
C GLU A 341 21.50 -0.59 10.59
N ASP A 342 21.68 -1.22 9.43
CA ASP A 342 21.02 -2.48 9.07
C ASP A 342 21.31 -3.60 10.06
N GLU A 343 22.55 -3.73 10.52
CA GLU A 343 22.97 -4.75 11.49
C GLU A 343 22.24 -4.60 12.82
N ARG A 344 22.02 -3.35 13.28
CA ARG A 344 21.27 -3.07 14.50
C ARG A 344 19.80 -3.42 14.34
N LEU A 345 19.21 -3.13 13.18
CA LEU A 345 17.82 -3.46 12.88
C LEU A 345 17.59 -4.97 12.83
N ILE A 346 18.48 -5.71 12.16
CA ILE A 346 18.44 -7.16 12.09
C ILE A 346 18.56 -7.77 13.49
N GLN A 347 19.47 -7.25 14.32
CA GLN A 347 19.62 -7.71 15.69
C GLN A 347 18.36 -7.42 16.54
N ALA A 348 17.76 -6.23 16.40
CA ALA A 348 16.52 -5.88 17.08
C ALA A 348 15.36 -6.82 16.68
N ALA A 349 15.23 -7.15 15.39
CA ALA A 349 14.25 -8.11 14.90
C ALA A 349 14.48 -9.52 15.52
N LEU A 350 15.72 -10.00 15.54
CA LEU A 350 16.05 -11.27 16.19
C LEU A 350 15.73 -11.24 17.70
N ASP A 351 15.99 -10.12 18.38
CA ASP A 351 15.75 -9.97 19.82
C ASP A 351 14.25 -9.86 20.16
N SER A 352 13.42 -9.41 19.19
CA SER A 352 11.97 -9.33 19.32
C SER A 352 11.23 -10.66 19.21
N LEU A 353 11.91 -11.73 18.76
CA LEU A 353 11.30 -13.06 18.70
C LEU A 353 10.77 -13.47 20.09
N PRO A 354 9.53 -13.99 20.19
CA PRO A 354 8.96 -14.48 21.44
C PRO A 354 9.87 -15.53 22.11
N GLU A 355 9.81 -15.65 23.44
CA GLU A 355 10.67 -16.59 24.19
C GLU A 355 10.62 -18.01 23.62
N PHE A 356 9.43 -18.47 23.22
CA PHE A 356 9.25 -19.80 22.66
C PHE A 356 9.87 -20.00 21.26
N LEU A 357 10.35 -18.93 20.60
CA LEU A 357 11.06 -18.95 19.30
C LEU A 357 12.53 -18.54 19.38
N GLN A 358 13.01 -18.13 20.55
CA GLN A 358 14.36 -17.57 20.69
C GLN A 358 15.50 -18.55 20.36
N ASP A 359 15.31 -19.85 20.57
CA ASP A 359 16.28 -20.87 20.18
C ASP A 359 16.56 -20.84 18.65
N GLY A 360 15.62 -20.35 17.88
CA GLY A 360 15.74 -20.20 16.42
C GLY A 360 16.77 -19.17 15.96
N ARG A 361 17.21 -18.24 16.82
CA ARG A 361 18.23 -17.23 16.49
C ARG A 361 19.54 -17.86 16.00
N SER A 362 19.88 -19.01 16.50
CA SER A 362 21.10 -19.75 16.10
C SER A 362 21.07 -20.22 14.63
N ASN A 363 19.89 -20.24 14.01
CA ASN A 363 19.71 -20.59 12.59
C ASN A 363 19.82 -19.39 11.62
N PHE A 364 20.19 -18.20 12.10
CA PHE A 364 20.36 -16.99 11.29
C PHE A 364 21.40 -17.19 10.17
N LEU A 365 21.05 -16.80 8.95
CA LEU A 365 21.95 -16.82 7.79
C LEU A 365 22.23 -15.44 7.21
N GLU A 366 21.19 -14.69 6.90
CA GLU A 366 21.27 -13.39 6.27
C GLU A 366 20.06 -12.53 6.63
N GLY A 367 20.23 -11.20 6.70
CA GLY A 367 19.15 -10.24 6.88
C GLY A 367 19.19 -9.16 5.81
N ALA A 368 18.02 -8.61 5.49
CA ALA A 368 17.84 -7.49 4.58
C ALA A 368 16.88 -6.46 5.19
N VAL A 369 17.13 -5.18 4.90
CA VAL A 369 16.35 -4.07 5.45
C VAL A 369 15.88 -3.17 4.30
N HIS A 370 14.60 -2.81 4.33
CA HIS A 370 13.99 -1.90 3.37
C HIS A 370 13.21 -0.81 4.11
N ARG A 371 13.53 0.45 3.77
CA ARG A 371 12.98 1.65 4.39
C ARG A 371 12.01 2.34 3.45
N TRP A 372 10.81 2.56 3.95
CA TRP A 372 9.71 3.18 3.20
C TRP A 372 9.13 4.40 3.93
N PRO A 373 9.96 5.43 4.26
CA PRO A 373 9.46 6.61 4.96
C PRO A 373 8.54 7.42 4.05
N ALA A 374 7.39 7.82 4.58
CA ALA A 374 6.35 8.57 3.86
C ALA A 374 5.92 7.94 2.53
N SER A 375 6.00 6.62 2.42
CA SER A 375 5.73 5.91 1.16
C SER A 375 4.26 5.59 0.93
N VAL A 376 3.46 5.61 1.99
CA VAL A 376 2.01 5.42 2.00
C VAL A 376 1.32 6.61 2.64
N ASN A 377 0.01 6.66 2.57
CA ASN A 377 -0.79 7.75 3.11
C ASN A 377 -1.63 7.25 4.29
N GLY A 378 -1.50 7.91 5.45
CA GLY A 378 -2.25 7.58 6.66
C GLY A 378 -3.68 8.12 6.68
N MET A 379 -4.10 8.84 5.64
CA MET A 379 -5.47 9.30 5.41
C MET A 379 -5.73 9.33 3.90
N PRO A 380 -5.86 8.17 3.25
CA PRO A 380 -6.14 8.10 1.83
C PRO A 380 -7.45 8.81 1.48
N GLY A 381 -7.52 9.40 0.29
CA GLY A 381 -8.64 10.26 -0.09
C GLY A 381 -8.58 11.69 0.47
N GLY A 382 -7.69 11.96 1.43
CA GLY A 382 -7.48 13.29 2.02
C GLY A 382 -8.50 13.67 3.09
N GLY A 383 -8.23 14.80 3.77
CA GLY A 383 -9.07 15.31 4.87
C GLY A 383 -10.35 16.04 4.43
N VAL A 384 -10.49 16.39 3.17
CA VAL A 384 -11.67 17.08 2.61
C VAL A 384 -12.15 16.34 1.36
N GLN A 385 -13.43 16.06 1.30
CA GLN A 385 -14.01 15.45 0.09
C GLN A 385 -13.95 16.46 -1.07
N TRP A 386 -13.09 16.18 -2.02
CA TRP A 386 -13.12 16.84 -3.32
C TRP A 386 -13.97 16.01 -4.28
N ASN A 387 -14.57 16.68 -5.28
CA ASN A 387 -15.19 15.91 -6.35
C ASN A 387 -14.11 15.07 -7.05
N HIS A 388 -14.49 13.94 -7.63
CA HIS A 388 -13.56 13.01 -8.27
C HIS A 388 -12.64 13.65 -9.29
N ASP A 389 -13.19 14.60 -10.06
CA ASP A 389 -12.46 15.24 -11.13
C ASP A 389 -11.26 16.03 -10.61
N ARG A 390 -11.41 16.78 -9.52
CA ARG A 390 -10.31 17.52 -8.90
C ARG A 390 -9.29 16.63 -8.19
N ARG A 391 -9.69 15.46 -7.76
CA ARG A 391 -8.80 14.47 -7.18
C ARG A 391 -7.71 14.07 -8.18
N HIS A 392 -8.09 13.85 -9.43
CA HIS A 392 -7.20 13.44 -10.50
C HIS A 392 -6.71 14.58 -11.39
N LEU A 393 -7.37 15.71 -11.38
CA LEU A 393 -7.09 16.84 -12.25
C LEU A 393 -7.04 18.14 -11.41
N PRO A 394 -5.93 18.41 -10.71
CA PRO A 394 -5.82 19.55 -9.80
C PRO A 394 -6.13 20.91 -10.44
N GLU A 395 -5.70 21.11 -11.70
CA GLU A 395 -5.95 22.34 -12.45
C GLU A 395 -6.69 22.02 -13.76
N PRO A 396 -8.06 21.96 -13.74
CA PRO A 396 -8.84 21.54 -14.91
C PRO A 396 -9.01 22.60 -15.98
N VAL A 397 -8.79 23.90 -15.69
CA VAL A 397 -9.08 25.00 -16.60
C VAL A 397 -7.96 25.22 -17.60
N ASN A 398 -6.73 25.41 -17.10
CA ASN A 398 -5.57 25.67 -17.94
C ASN A 398 -4.77 24.40 -18.26
N HIS A 399 -4.96 23.33 -17.48
CA HIS A 399 -4.21 22.08 -17.61
C HIS A 399 -5.12 20.84 -17.67
N PRO A 400 -6.10 20.76 -18.60
CA PRO A 400 -7.14 19.72 -18.65
C PRO A 400 -6.61 18.33 -19.03
N HIS A 401 -5.33 18.19 -19.38
CA HIS A 401 -4.70 16.93 -19.77
C HIS A 401 -3.49 16.55 -18.91
N LEU A 402 -3.37 17.13 -17.69
CA LEU A 402 -2.35 16.77 -16.72
C LEU A 402 -3.02 16.09 -15.52
N PHE A 403 -2.94 14.77 -15.47
CA PHE A 403 -3.60 13.94 -14.48
C PHE A 403 -2.64 13.43 -13.41
N PHE A 404 -3.17 13.15 -12.22
CA PHE A 404 -2.49 12.50 -11.13
C PHE A 404 -3.18 11.17 -10.80
N VAL A 405 -2.39 10.12 -10.55
CA VAL A 405 -2.87 8.81 -10.13
C VAL A 405 -2.02 8.27 -8.98
N GLY A 406 -2.62 7.49 -8.10
CA GLY A 406 -1.90 6.87 -6.98
C GLY A 406 -2.82 6.34 -5.90
N ASP A 407 -2.27 5.47 -5.05
CA ASP A 407 -2.91 4.91 -3.87
C ASP A 407 -3.44 5.96 -2.90
N TYR A 408 -2.71 7.04 -2.69
CA TYR A 408 -3.06 8.11 -1.76
C TYR A 408 -4.36 8.84 -2.08
N LEU A 409 -4.90 8.68 -3.31
CA LEU A 409 -6.13 9.33 -3.77
C LEU A 409 -7.40 8.58 -3.35
N PHE A 410 -7.31 7.28 -3.12
CA PHE A 410 -8.45 6.42 -2.78
C PHE A 410 -8.19 5.63 -1.51
N ASP A 411 -7.31 4.65 -1.60
CA ASP A 411 -6.99 3.68 -0.58
C ASP A 411 -5.49 3.37 -0.68
N SER A 412 -4.79 3.31 0.45
CA SER A 412 -3.34 3.08 0.49
C SER A 412 -2.95 1.63 0.14
N THR A 413 -3.70 1.01 -0.77
CA THR A 413 -3.54 -0.36 -1.26
C THR A 413 -3.29 -0.42 -2.76
N LEU A 414 -3.05 -1.62 -3.28
CA LEU A 414 -2.93 -1.83 -4.72
C LEU A 414 -4.30 -1.75 -5.43
N ASN A 415 -5.41 -2.04 -4.74
CA ASN A 415 -6.75 -1.82 -5.23
C ASN A 415 -6.96 -0.33 -5.53
N GLY A 416 -6.61 0.57 -4.61
CA GLY A 416 -6.67 2.02 -4.83
C GLY A 416 -5.76 2.52 -5.97
N VAL A 417 -4.58 1.89 -6.17
CA VAL A 417 -3.74 2.17 -7.35
C VAL A 417 -4.45 1.79 -8.65
N LEU A 418 -5.10 0.63 -8.67
CA LEU A 418 -5.84 0.14 -9.84
C LEU A 418 -7.00 1.07 -10.16
N ASP A 419 -7.82 1.40 -9.16
CA ASP A 419 -9.00 2.25 -9.32
C ASP A 419 -8.63 3.64 -9.83
N SER A 420 -7.62 4.24 -9.22
CA SER A 420 -7.07 5.53 -9.68
C SER A 420 -6.58 5.48 -11.12
N ALA A 421 -5.84 4.43 -11.49
CA ALA A 421 -5.29 4.27 -12.84
C ALA A 421 -6.39 3.99 -13.87
N HIS A 422 -7.36 3.14 -13.54
CA HIS A 422 -8.49 2.79 -14.41
C HIS A 422 -9.42 3.97 -14.62
N TYR A 423 -9.73 4.74 -13.57
CA TYR A 423 -10.55 5.94 -13.64
C TYR A 423 -9.98 6.95 -14.64
N VAL A 424 -8.70 7.30 -14.50
CA VAL A 424 -8.05 8.27 -15.39
C VAL A 424 -7.92 7.72 -16.82
N ALA A 425 -7.60 6.44 -16.99
CA ALA A 425 -7.53 5.84 -18.32
C ALA A 425 -8.90 5.86 -19.04
N SER A 426 -9.99 5.55 -18.32
CA SER A 426 -11.36 5.62 -18.84
C SER A 426 -11.76 7.04 -19.21
N TRP A 427 -11.37 8.01 -18.38
CA TRP A 427 -11.61 9.43 -18.68
C TRP A 427 -10.90 9.86 -19.96
N ILE A 428 -9.60 9.57 -20.09
CA ILE A 428 -8.83 9.91 -21.30
C ILE A 428 -9.41 9.22 -22.54
N ALA A 429 -9.79 7.94 -22.45
CA ALA A 429 -10.41 7.22 -23.56
C ALA A 429 -11.72 7.89 -24.02
N THR A 430 -12.54 8.35 -23.07
CA THR A 430 -13.78 9.09 -23.39
C THR A 430 -13.49 10.41 -24.11
N LEU A 431 -12.53 11.20 -23.63
CA LEU A 431 -12.12 12.45 -24.28
C LEU A 431 -11.63 12.24 -25.71
N LEU A 432 -10.83 11.19 -25.94
CA LEU A 432 -10.33 10.85 -27.27
C LEU A 432 -11.45 10.42 -28.21
N HIS A 433 -12.40 9.64 -27.73
CA HIS A 433 -13.57 9.22 -28.50
C HIS A 433 -14.42 10.43 -28.92
N GLU A 434 -14.72 11.34 -28.02
CA GLU A 434 -15.47 12.57 -28.33
C GLU A 434 -14.73 13.46 -29.35
N TYR A 435 -13.40 13.57 -29.24
CA TYR A 435 -12.60 14.33 -30.21
C TYR A 435 -12.69 13.72 -31.61
N HIS A 436 -12.61 12.41 -31.76
CA HIS A 436 -12.73 11.71 -33.05
C HIS A 436 -14.13 11.87 -33.66
N MET A 437 -15.18 11.73 -32.86
CA MET A 437 -16.56 11.93 -33.34
C MET A 437 -16.80 13.37 -33.86
N ASN A 438 -16.28 14.37 -33.16
CA ASN A 438 -16.40 15.76 -33.55
C ASN A 438 -15.54 16.12 -34.78
N SER A 439 -14.42 15.46 -35.00
CA SER A 439 -13.54 15.67 -36.16
C SER A 439 -14.07 15.03 -37.45
N THR A 440 -14.80 13.92 -37.33
CA THR A 440 -15.44 13.20 -38.45
C THR A 440 -16.79 13.80 -38.86
N ALA A 441 -17.40 14.63 -37.99
CA ALA A 441 -18.65 15.32 -38.25
C ALA A 441 -18.47 16.68 -38.96
N ARG A 442 -17.24 17.11 -39.19
CA ARG A 442 -16.89 18.33 -39.97
C ARG A 442 -16.32 17.94 -41.33
#